data_a5c19d008cf5c76961497eb96928fece
#
_entry.id   a5c19d008cf5c76961497eb96928fece
#
_cell.length_a   1.000
_cell.length_b   1.000
_cell.length_c   1.000
_cell.angle_alpha   90.00
_cell.angle_beta   90.00
_cell.angle_gamma   90.00
#
_symmetry.space_group_name_H-M   'P 1'
#
loop_
_entity.id
_entity.type
_entity.pdbx_description
1 polymer ?
#
loop_
_entity_poly.entity_id
_entity_poly.type
_entity_poly.pdbx_seq_one_letter_code
_entity_poly.pdbx_strand_id
1 'polypeptide(L)'
;MAKEIKYNIDARDLLKNGVDKLANAVKVTLGPKGRNVVIEKKFGAPQITKDGVTVAKEVELEDKFENTGAQLVKSVASKTGDDAGDGTTTATILTQAIVTEGLKNVTAGANPMDLKRGIDKAVAAVVEHIKKTAKEVDDNYDKIEQVATVSANNDPEIGKLLADAMRKVSKDGVITIEESKSRDTSIGVTEGMQFDRGYLSGYFVTDADKMECVMDNPYILIYDKKISNLKDLLPILQPAAESGRPMLIIAEDVDSEALTTLVVNRLRGGLKICAVKAPGFGDRRKAMLEDIATLTGGVVISEEKGLSLDKATLDLCGTCEKATVSKDNTTIVGGAGQKELIADRVAQIKNEIANAKSDYDKEKLQERLAKLAGGVAVLYVGANSEVEMKEKKDRVDDALCATRAAMEEGVVVGGGTTYIRAQKTLENLKGDNADEQTGINIVRRAIEEPLRQIVKNAGGEGAVVVQKVREGEGDFGYNARKDVYEDLRAAGVIDPAKVERVALENAASIAGMFLTTECLICDKPEDKTPAMPMGQGGMGGMM
;
A
#
# COMPACT_ATOMS: atom_id res chain seq x y z
N MET A 1 28.87 -15.44 10.97
CA MET A 1 28.95 -16.02 9.60
C MET A 1 30.04 -15.33 8.79
N ALA A 2 30.81 -16.08 7.98
CA ALA A 2 31.80 -15.50 7.09
C ALA A 2 31.09 -14.74 5.96
N LYS A 3 31.68 -13.65 5.48
CA LYS A 3 31.17 -12.85 4.36
C LYS A 3 31.93 -13.16 3.08
N GLU A 4 31.23 -13.10 1.97
CA GLU A 4 31.82 -13.09 0.64
C GLU A 4 31.63 -11.71 0.04
N ILE A 5 32.66 -11.18 -0.61
CA ILE A 5 32.69 -9.83 -1.13
C ILE A 5 32.96 -9.89 -2.63
N LYS A 6 32.17 -9.19 -3.42
CA LYS A 6 32.37 -8.96 -4.85
C LYS A 6 32.60 -7.48 -5.09
N TYR A 7 33.36 -7.16 -6.11
CA TYR A 7 33.75 -5.78 -6.44
C TYR A 7 33.53 -5.48 -7.93
N ASN A 8 33.48 -4.21 -8.26
CA ASN A 8 33.51 -3.69 -9.61
C ASN A 8 32.41 -4.31 -10.51
N ILE A 9 32.81 -4.76 -11.71
CA ILE A 9 31.92 -5.32 -12.73
C ILE A 9 31.20 -6.56 -12.22
N ASP A 10 31.90 -7.49 -11.54
CA ASP A 10 31.30 -8.73 -11.05
C ASP A 10 30.13 -8.45 -10.07
N ALA A 11 30.29 -7.46 -9.18
CA ALA A 11 29.24 -7.08 -8.25
C ALA A 11 28.03 -6.49 -8.99
N ARG A 12 28.26 -5.61 -9.97
CA ARG A 12 27.21 -4.92 -10.73
C ARG A 12 26.46 -5.87 -11.64
N ASP A 13 27.13 -6.82 -12.29
CA ASP A 13 26.51 -7.80 -13.18
C ASP A 13 25.60 -8.76 -12.40
N LEU A 14 26.03 -9.25 -11.24
CA LEU A 14 25.22 -10.10 -10.38
C LEU A 14 23.97 -9.35 -9.87
N LEU A 15 24.16 -8.12 -9.38
CA LEU A 15 23.02 -7.28 -8.97
C LEU A 15 22.04 -7.06 -10.13
N LYS A 16 22.56 -6.72 -11.33
CA LYS A 16 21.74 -6.49 -12.53
C LYS A 16 20.94 -7.74 -12.92
N ASN A 17 21.57 -8.91 -12.87
CA ASN A 17 20.88 -10.18 -13.15
C ASN A 17 19.69 -10.38 -12.20
N GLY A 18 19.84 -10.03 -10.92
CA GLY A 18 18.75 -10.07 -9.96
C GLY A 18 17.62 -9.10 -10.29
N VAL A 19 17.97 -7.85 -10.63
CA VAL A 19 17.01 -6.84 -11.11
C VAL A 19 16.24 -7.36 -12.31
N ASP A 20 16.95 -7.90 -13.32
CA ASP A 20 16.34 -8.40 -14.55
C ASP A 20 15.41 -9.59 -14.32
N LYS A 21 15.80 -10.55 -13.48
CA LYS A 21 14.98 -11.73 -13.16
C LYS A 21 13.65 -11.30 -12.52
N LEU A 22 13.69 -10.43 -11.51
CA LEU A 22 12.48 -9.95 -10.86
C LEU A 22 11.63 -9.09 -11.81
N ALA A 23 12.23 -8.09 -12.45
CA ALA A 23 11.49 -7.18 -13.33
C ALA A 23 10.87 -7.92 -14.52
N ASN A 24 11.54 -8.94 -15.07
CA ASN A 24 10.99 -9.75 -16.17
C ASN A 24 9.77 -10.58 -15.72
N ALA A 25 9.71 -11.03 -14.46
CA ALA A 25 8.54 -11.71 -13.93
C ALA A 25 7.36 -10.75 -13.71
N VAL A 26 7.64 -9.52 -13.24
CA VAL A 26 6.61 -8.53 -12.93
C VAL A 26 6.03 -7.86 -14.19
N LYS A 27 6.87 -7.44 -15.14
CA LYS A 27 6.45 -6.59 -16.29
C LYS A 27 5.44 -7.23 -17.24
N VAL A 28 5.26 -8.56 -17.19
CA VAL A 28 4.28 -9.26 -18.03
C VAL A 28 2.84 -8.94 -17.62
N THR A 29 2.63 -8.39 -16.44
CA THR A 29 1.32 -8.04 -15.90
C THR A 29 0.83 -6.67 -16.36
N LEU A 30 1.73 -5.78 -16.88
CA LEU A 30 1.42 -4.39 -17.16
C LEU A 30 0.43 -4.22 -18.32
N GLY A 31 -0.55 -3.35 -18.11
CA GLY A 31 -1.47 -2.84 -19.11
C GLY A 31 -2.68 -3.74 -19.39
N PRO A 32 -3.59 -3.30 -20.30
CA PRO A 32 -4.89 -3.96 -20.50
C PRO A 32 -4.80 -5.37 -21.09
N LYS A 33 -3.68 -5.70 -21.74
CA LYS A 33 -3.37 -7.05 -22.24
C LYS A 33 -2.27 -7.74 -21.44
N GLY A 34 -1.98 -7.25 -20.23
CA GLY A 34 -1.11 -7.90 -19.25
C GLY A 34 -1.63 -9.29 -18.86
N ARG A 35 -0.71 -10.19 -18.52
CA ARG A 35 -1.02 -11.60 -18.22
C ARG A 35 -0.84 -11.91 -16.76
N ASN A 36 -1.54 -12.94 -16.30
CA ASN A 36 -1.40 -13.46 -14.95
C ASN A 36 -0.05 -14.14 -14.76
N VAL A 37 0.47 -14.05 -13.54
CA VAL A 37 1.57 -14.85 -13.02
C VAL A 37 1.00 -15.89 -12.07
N VAL A 38 1.49 -17.13 -12.16
CA VAL A 38 1.12 -18.22 -11.27
C VAL A 38 2.24 -18.42 -10.26
N ILE A 39 1.89 -18.37 -8.98
CA ILE A 39 2.82 -18.48 -7.86
C ILE A 39 2.51 -19.77 -7.11
N GLU A 40 3.51 -20.65 -6.98
CA GLU A 40 3.40 -21.83 -6.15
C GLU A 40 3.34 -21.46 -4.67
N LYS A 41 2.42 -22.07 -3.93
CA LYS A 41 2.34 -21.94 -2.47
C LYS A 41 2.73 -23.27 -1.82
N LYS A 42 3.47 -23.22 -0.73
CA LYS A 42 3.87 -24.43 0.04
C LYS A 42 2.68 -25.24 0.55
N PHE A 43 1.56 -24.57 0.80
CA PHE A 43 0.31 -25.15 1.25
C PHE A 43 -0.86 -24.47 0.50
N GLY A 44 -1.85 -25.25 0.10
CA GLY A 44 -3.04 -24.77 -0.60
C GLY A 44 -2.90 -24.74 -2.12
N ALA A 45 -3.81 -24.04 -2.78
CA ALA A 45 -3.80 -23.87 -4.23
C ALA A 45 -2.76 -22.82 -4.66
N PRO A 46 -2.19 -22.92 -5.89
CA PRO A 46 -1.35 -21.87 -6.46
C PRO A 46 -2.12 -20.54 -6.50
N GLN A 47 -1.42 -19.46 -6.22
CA GLN A 47 -1.96 -18.11 -6.36
C GLN A 47 -1.83 -17.64 -7.82
N ILE A 48 -2.89 -17.08 -8.36
CA ILE A 48 -2.89 -16.45 -9.69
C ILE A 48 -3.13 -14.97 -9.45
N THR A 49 -2.23 -14.12 -9.97
CA THR A 49 -2.31 -12.67 -9.77
C THR A 49 -1.76 -11.89 -10.94
N LYS A 50 -2.21 -10.65 -11.10
CA LYS A 50 -1.62 -9.61 -11.97
C LYS A 50 -0.97 -8.49 -11.17
N ASP A 51 -1.15 -8.48 -9.85
CA ASP A 51 -0.55 -7.46 -9.01
C ASP A 51 0.98 -7.58 -8.99
N GLY A 52 1.63 -6.47 -9.35
CA GLY A 52 3.09 -6.42 -9.47
C GLY A 52 3.82 -6.55 -8.13
N VAL A 53 3.28 -6.01 -7.05
CA VAL A 53 3.93 -6.10 -5.73
C VAL A 53 3.83 -7.51 -5.17
N THR A 54 2.71 -8.19 -5.35
CA THR A 54 2.54 -9.59 -4.96
C THR A 54 3.53 -10.50 -5.69
N VAL A 55 3.67 -10.31 -7.01
CA VAL A 55 4.70 -11.06 -7.78
C VAL A 55 6.10 -10.73 -7.29
N ALA A 56 6.42 -9.46 -7.05
CA ALA A 56 7.74 -9.04 -6.60
C ALA A 56 8.09 -9.62 -5.21
N LYS A 57 7.12 -9.68 -4.29
CA LYS A 57 7.30 -10.22 -2.93
C LYS A 57 7.66 -11.72 -2.93
N GLU A 58 7.18 -12.48 -3.88
CA GLU A 58 7.40 -13.93 -3.98
C GLU A 58 8.71 -14.32 -4.70
N VAL A 59 9.35 -13.36 -5.39
CA VAL A 59 10.63 -13.65 -6.06
C VAL A 59 11.75 -13.72 -5.02
N GLU A 60 12.34 -14.91 -4.90
CA GLU A 60 13.53 -15.19 -4.11
C GLU A 60 14.50 -16.00 -4.96
N LEU A 61 15.76 -15.57 -5.06
CA LEU A 61 16.76 -16.18 -5.92
C LEU A 61 17.75 -16.99 -5.08
N GLU A 62 18.21 -18.12 -5.62
CA GLU A 62 19.15 -19.01 -4.95
C GLU A 62 20.52 -18.35 -4.75
N ASP A 63 21.02 -17.65 -5.77
CA ASP A 63 22.25 -16.88 -5.68
C ASP A 63 22.02 -15.64 -4.81
N LYS A 64 22.76 -15.49 -3.71
CA LYS A 64 22.60 -14.42 -2.73
C LYS A 64 22.94 -13.04 -3.28
N PHE A 65 23.89 -12.96 -4.22
CA PHE A 65 24.28 -11.69 -4.84
C PHE A 65 23.21 -11.22 -5.82
N GLU A 66 22.70 -12.11 -6.67
CA GLU A 66 21.57 -11.81 -7.55
C GLU A 66 20.31 -11.49 -6.72
N ASN A 67 20.07 -12.26 -5.65
CA ASN A 67 18.94 -12.02 -4.76
C ASN A 67 18.99 -10.63 -4.13
N THR A 68 20.17 -10.10 -3.81
CA THR A 68 20.31 -8.72 -3.32
C THR A 68 19.82 -7.71 -4.36
N GLY A 69 20.11 -7.92 -5.65
CA GLY A 69 19.58 -7.10 -6.74
C GLY A 69 18.06 -7.20 -6.85
N ALA A 70 17.50 -8.40 -6.74
CA ALA A 70 16.05 -8.62 -6.71
C ALA A 70 15.40 -7.91 -5.50
N GLN A 71 15.99 -8.00 -4.31
CA GLN A 71 15.48 -7.33 -3.10
C GLN A 71 15.45 -5.80 -3.21
N LEU A 72 16.41 -5.17 -3.93
CA LEU A 72 16.36 -3.74 -4.20
C LEU A 72 15.12 -3.36 -5.03
N VAL A 73 14.80 -4.10 -6.08
CA VAL A 73 13.60 -3.86 -6.90
C VAL A 73 12.33 -4.18 -6.12
N LYS A 74 12.32 -5.26 -5.34
CA LYS A 74 11.22 -5.59 -4.42
C LYS A 74 10.92 -4.43 -3.46
N SER A 75 11.96 -3.77 -2.92
CA SER A 75 11.78 -2.61 -2.04
C SER A 75 11.15 -1.42 -2.77
N VAL A 76 11.48 -1.21 -4.07
CA VAL A 76 10.83 -0.18 -4.90
C VAL A 76 9.34 -0.47 -5.06
N ALA A 77 9.01 -1.71 -5.46
CA ALA A 77 7.62 -2.12 -5.66
C ALA A 77 6.80 -1.98 -4.37
N SER A 78 7.33 -2.47 -3.24
CA SER A 78 6.67 -2.38 -1.93
C SER A 78 6.46 -0.93 -1.50
N LYS A 79 7.51 -0.10 -1.59
CA LYS A 79 7.41 1.32 -1.22
C LYS A 79 6.42 2.08 -2.11
N THR A 80 6.37 1.78 -3.40
CA THR A 80 5.41 2.41 -4.31
C THR A 80 3.97 1.99 -3.97
N GLY A 81 3.76 0.71 -3.62
CA GLY A 81 2.49 0.24 -3.10
C GLY A 81 2.08 0.94 -1.80
N ASP A 82 3.01 1.09 -0.85
CA ASP A 82 2.74 1.78 0.43
C ASP A 82 2.40 3.27 0.23
N ASP A 83 3.12 3.98 -0.66
CA ASP A 83 2.99 5.43 -0.85
C ASP A 83 1.81 5.82 -1.75
N ALA A 84 1.50 5.03 -2.78
CA ALA A 84 0.51 5.35 -3.82
C ALA A 84 -0.57 4.27 -4.01
N GLY A 85 -0.38 3.09 -3.45
CA GLY A 85 -1.31 1.96 -3.53
C GLY A 85 -1.41 1.28 -4.90
N ASP A 86 -0.77 1.84 -5.93
CA ASP A 86 -0.74 1.32 -7.32
C ASP A 86 0.58 1.74 -7.98
N GLY A 87 0.82 1.35 -9.24
CA GLY A 87 2.01 1.71 -10.02
C GLY A 87 3.26 0.87 -9.71
N THR A 88 3.13 -0.21 -8.96
CA THR A 88 4.23 -1.08 -8.53
C THR A 88 4.97 -1.72 -9.72
N THR A 89 4.22 -2.14 -10.75
CA THR A 89 4.78 -2.67 -12.00
C THR A 89 5.49 -1.58 -12.79
N THR A 90 4.93 -0.38 -12.89
CA THR A 90 5.55 0.77 -13.57
C THR A 90 6.87 1.14 -12.90
N ALA A 91 6.90 1.23 -11.56
CA ALA A 91 8.11 1.51 -10.79
C ALA A 91 9.21 0.45 -11.02
N THR A 92 8.83 -0.82 -11.06
CA THR A 92 9.73 -1.95 -11.35
C THR A 92 10.36 -1.83 -12.73
N ILE A 93 9.56 -1.50 -13.76
CA ILE A 93 10.03 -1.32 -15.14
C ILE A 93 10.96 -0.12 -15.26
N LEU A 94 10.60 1.01 -14.64
CA LEU A 94 11.43 2.20 -14.63
C LEU A 94 12.77 1.95 -13.93
N THR A 95 12.78 1.22 -12.81
CA THR A 95 14.01 0.81 -12.13
C THR A 95 14.91 -0.01 -13.05
N GLN A 96 14.37 -1.05 -13.70
CA GLN A 96 15.11 -1.88 -14.64
C GLN A 96 15.68 -1.04 -15.80
N ALA A 97 14.89 -0.11 -16.34
CA ALA A 97 15.29 0.72 -17.45
C ALA A 97 16.43 1.68 -17.07
N ILE A 98 16.32 2.39 -15.94
CA ILE A 98 17.34 3.32 -15.47
C ILE A 98 18.64 2.57 -15.13
N VAL A 99 18.56 1.43 -14.45
CA VAL A 99 19.72 0.57 -14.15
C VAL A 99 20.39 0.09 -15.42
N THR A 100 19.60 -0.39 -16.40
CA THR A 100 20.14 -0.94 -17.65
C THR A 100 20.85 0.14 -18.48
N GLU A 101 20.24 1.31 -18.66
CA GLU A 101 20.85 2.41 -19.40
C GLU A 101 22.01 3.03 -18.62
N GLY A 102 21.88 3.16 -17.31
CA GLY A 102 22.93 3.71 -16.44
C GLY A 102 24.20 2.85 -16.42
N LEU A 103 24.07 1.53 -16.30
CA LEU A 103 25.22 0.62 -16.27
C LEU A 103 26.03 0.64 -17.57
N LYS A 104 25.41 0.81 -18.73
CA LYS A 104 26.12 0.96 -20.00
C LYS A 104 27.11 2.13 -19.94
N ASN A 105 26.69 3.24 -19.35
CA ASN A 105 27.51 4.45 -19.23
C ASN A 105 28.56 4.33 -18.12
N VAL A 106 28.23 3.73 -16.98
CA VAL A 106 29.21 3.43 -15.91
C VAL A 106 30.33 2.53 -16.44
N THR A 107 29.98 1.48 -17.17
CA THR A 107 30.96 0.56 -17.80
C THR A 107 31.80 1.28 -18.84
N ALA A 108 31.26 2.28 -19.52
CA ALA A 108 31.99 3.13 -20.47
C ALA A 108 32.89 4.19 -19.80
N GLY A 109 32.89 4.27 -18.44
CA GLY A 109 33.77 5.15 -17.67
C GLY A 109 33.16 6.46 -17.21
N ALA A 110 31.84 6.65 -17.36
CA ALA A 110 31.16 7.82 -16.80
C ALA A 110 31.17 7.80 -15.26
N ASN A 111 31.26 8.97 -14.64
CA ASN A 111 31.24 9.11 -13.18
C ASN A 111 29.84 8.79 -12.61
N PRO A 112 29.66 7.72 -11.81
CA PRO A 112 28.37 7.32 -11.31
C PRO A 112 27.68 8.38 -10.45
N MET A 113 28.45 9.19 -9.73
CA MET A 113 27.90 10.25 -8.87
C MET A 113 27.31 11.40 -9.68
N ASP A 114 27.95 11.75 -10.80
CA ASP A 114 27.44 12.79 -11.70
C ASP A 114 26.27 12.26 -12.54
N LEU A 115 26.31 10.99 -12.96
CA LEU A 115 25.15 10.32 -13.55
C LEU A 115 23.94 10.41 -12.62
N LYS A 116 24.13 10.11 -11.33
CA LYS A 116 23.05 10.20 -10.33
C LYS A 116 22.50 11.61 -10.21
N ARG A 117 23.36 12.65 -10.17
CA ARG A 117 22.91 14.06 -10.13
C ARG A 117 22.07 14.42 -11.35
N GLY A 118 22.48 13.96 -12.54
CA GLY A 118 21.73 14.15 -13.77
C GLY A 118 20.37 13.44 -13.75
N ILE A 119 20.31 12.21 -13.21
CA ILE A 119 19.06 11.46 -13.00
C ILE A 119 18.15 12.24 -12.06
N ASP A 120 18.65 12.70 -10.91
CA ASP A 120 17.87 13.45 -9.91
C ASP A 120 17.28 14.75 -10.52
N LYS A 121 18.07 15.50 -11.31
CA LYS A 121 17.61 16.69 -12.04
C LYS A 121 16.50 16.36 -13.04
N ALA A 122 16.65 15.30 -13.81
CA ALA A 122 15.67 14.90 -14.80
C ALA A 122 14.35 14.44 -14.15
N VAL A 123 14.43 13.66 -13.07
CA VAL A 123 13.24 13.21 -12.32
C VAL A 123 12.49 14.41 -11.77
N ALA A 124 13.16 15.38 -11.17
CA ALA A 124 12.53 16.60 -10.67
C ALA A 124 11.74 17.35 -11.77
N ALA A 125 12.33 17.47 -12.98
CA ALA A 125 11.68 18.12 -14.12
C ALA A 125 10.45 17.33 -14.63
N VAL A 126 10.54 15.99 -14.67
CA VAL A 126 9.40 15.14 -15.06
C VAL A 126 8.29 15.20 -14.02
N VAL A 127 8.61 15.14 -12.74
CA VAL A 127 7.65 15.27 -11.63
C VAL A 127 6.93 16.61 -11.68
N GLU A 128 7.65 17.70 -11.94
CA GLU A 128 7.04 19.02 -12.11
C GLU A 128 6.08 19.06 -13.31
N HIS A 129 6.43 18.41 -14.42
CA HIS A 129 5.54 18.27 -15.58
C HIS A 129 4.27 17.50 -15.23
N ILE A 130 4.39 16.36 -14.53
CA ILE A 130 3.24 15.56 -14.08
C ILE A 130 2.30 16.42 -13.24
N LYS A 131 2.83 17.12 -12.23
CA LYS A 131 2.03 18.00 -11.35
C LYS A 131 1.33 19.13 -12.12
N LYS A 132 2.02 19.75 -13.10
CA LYS A 132 1.45 20.83 -13.92
C LYS A 132 0.35 20.36 -14.88
N THR A 133 0.41 19.14 -15.36
CA THR A 133 -0.54 18.56 -16.33
C THR A 133 -1.68 17.80 -15.66
N ALA A 134 -1.57 17.56 -14.36
CA ALA A 134 -2.61 16.94 -13.57
C ALA A 134 -3.89 17.81 -13.58
N LYS A 135 -5.03 17.15 -13.76
CA LYS A 135 -6.37 17.78 -13.68
C LYS A 135 -7.10 17.22 -12.46
N GLU A 136 -7.58 18.09 -11.63
CA GLU A 136 -8.36 17.70 -10.45
C GLU A 136 -9.58 16.87 -10.85
N VAL A 137 -9.91 15.92 -10.02
CA VAL A 137 -11.07 15.03 -10.24
C VAL A 137 -12.33 15.63 -9.65
N ASP A 138 -12.19 16.41 -8.56
CA ASP A 138 -13.30 17.02 -7.80
C ASP A 138 -14.42 16.00 -7.50
N ASP A 139 -15.69 16.45 -7.60
CA ASP A 139 -16.87 15.59 -7.44
C ASP A 139 -17.29 14.90 -8.75
N ASN A 140 -16.37 14.73 -9.70
CA ASN A 140 -16.66 14.08 -10.96
C ASN A 140 -16.53 12.55 -10.84
N TYR A 141 -17.61 11.92 -10.43
CA TYR A 141 -17.68 10.45 -10.25
C TYR A 141 -17.47 9.67 -11.56
N ASP A 142 -17.66 10.27 -12.73
CA ASP A 142 -17.39 9.62 -14.01
C ASP A 142 -15.86 9.46 -14.22
N LYS A 143 -15.07 10.45 -13.80
CA LYS A 143 -13.59 10.32 -13.80
C LYS A 143 -13.13 9.28 -12.77
N ILE A 144 -13.77 9.23 -11.60
CA ILE A 144 -13.51 8.22 -10.58
C ILE A 144 -13.77 6.81 -11.15
N GLU A 145 -14.91 6.61 -11.82
CA GLU A 145 -15.23 5.36 -12.50
C GLU A 145 -14.20 4.99 -13.57
N GLN A 146 -13.72 5.97 -14.36
CA GLN A 146 -12.69 5.76 -15.37
C GLN A 146 -11.36 5.31 -14.74
N VAL A 147 -10.87 6.01 -13.71
CA VAL A 147 -9.64 5.64 -12.99
C VAL A 147 -9.78 4.23 -12.42
N ALA A 148 -10.85 3.98 -11.68
CA ALA A 148 -11.10 2.68 -11.06
C ALA A 148 -11.18 1.56 -12.11
N THR A 149 -11.82 1.82 -13.26
CA THR A 149 -11.90 0.87 -14.38
C THR A 149 -10.51 0.55 -14.93
N VAL A 150 -9.68 1.55 -15.16
CA VAL A 150 -8.32 1.35 -15.72
C VAL A 150 -7.46 0.55 -14.73
N SER A 151 -7.43 0.93 -13.48
CA SER A 151 -6.65 0.25 -12.44
C SER A 151 -7.17 -1.18 -12.17
N ALA A 152 -8.48 -1.41 -12.27
CA ALA A 152 -9.07 -2.76 -12.22
C ALA A 152 -8.85 -3.60 -13.49
N ASN A 153 -7.78 -3.38 -14.25
CA ASN A 153 -7.51 -4.08 -15.52
C ASN A 153 -8.62 -3.90 -16.58
N ASN A 154 -9.19 -2.72 -16.68
CA ASN A 154 -10.31 -2.37 -17.56
C ASN A 154 -11.62 -3.13 -17.28
N ASP A 155 -11.89 -3.41 -16.02
CA ASP A 155 -13.15 -3.99 -15.56
C ASP A 155 -14.15 -2.86 -15.21
N PRO A 156 -15.17 -2.59 -16.06
CA PRO A 156 -16.11 -1.50 -15.83
C PRO A 156 -17.09 -1.78 -14.69
N GLU A 157 -17.30 -3.06 -14.31
CA GLU A 157 -18.18 -3.41 -13.19
C GLU A 157 -17.53 -2.97 -11.88
N ILE A 158 -16.22 -3.24 -11.71
CA ILE A 158 -15.45 -2.77 -10.54
C ILE A 158 -15.39 -1.25 -10.52
N GLY A 159 -15.13 -0.60 -11.68
CA GLY A 159 -15.10 0.85 -11.77
C GLY A 159 -16.39 1.50 -11.28
N LYS A 160 -17.53 1.02 -11.79
CA LYS A 160 -18.86 1.51 -11.38
C LYS A 160 -19.15 1.27 -9.91
N LEU A 161 -18.85 0.06 -9.41
CA LEU A 161 -19.05 -0.28 -8.00
C LEU A 161 -18.28 0.66 -7.06
N LEU A 162 -17.03 0.98 -7.37
CA LEU A 162 -16.22 1.90 -6.58
C LEU A 162 -16.74 3.33 -6.65
N ALA A 163 -17.11 3.82 -7.84
CA ALA A 163 -17.73 5.14 -7.98
C ALA A 163 -19.04 5.25 -7.19
N ASP A 164 -19.88 4.21 -7.23
CA ASP A 164 -21.12 4.16 -6.45
C ASP A 164 -20.86 4.07 -4.94
N ALA A 165 -19.83 3.34 -4.51
CA ALA A 165 -19.40 3.29 -3.11
C ALA A 165 -18.96 4.68 -2.63
N MET A 166 -18.09 5.36 -3.37
CA MET A 166 -17.63 6.72 -3.05
C MET A 166 -18.77 7.75 -3.03
N ARG A 167 -19.74 7.62 -3.94
CA ARG A 167 -20.93 8.48 -3.95
C ARG A 167 -21.77 8.33 -2.68
N LYS A 168 -21.80 7.13 -2.08
CA LYS A 168 -22.57 6.85 -0.87
C LYS A 168 -21.92 7.37 0.41
N VAL A 169 -20.59 7.31 0.49
CA VAL A 169 -19.85 7.69 1.72
C VAL A 169 -19.16 9.05 1.64
N SER A 170 -19.30 9.77 0.53
CA SER A 170 -18.61 11.05 0.25
C SER A 170 -17.07 10.92 0.15
N LYS A 171 -16.39 12.06 -0.10
CA LYS A 171 -14.92 12.11 -0.32
C LYS A 171 -14.10 11.60 0.86
N ASP A 172 -14.56 11.91 2.07
CA ASP A 172 -13.87 11.56 3.32
C ASP A 172 -14.35 10.22 3.90
N GLY A 173 -15.23 9.53 3.17
CA GLY A 173 -15.80 8.26 3.60
C GLY A 173 -14.82 7.10 3.44
N VAL A 174 -14.96 6.13 4.31
CA VAL A 174 -14.11 4.92 4.32
C VAL A 174 -14.75 3.84 3.46
N ILE A 175 -13.96 3.22 2.59
CA ILE A 175 -14.34 2.04 1.83
C ILE A 175 -13.44 0.89 2.28
N THR A 176 -14.06 -0.22 2.69
CA THR A 176 -13.38 -1.48 3.01
C THR A 176 -13.82 -2.58 2.05
N ILE A 177 -12.96 -3.57 1.87
CA ILE A 177 -13.20 -4.67 0.94
C ILE A 177 -13.24 -5.97 1.74
N GLU A 178 -14.38 -6.66 1.63
CA GLU A 178 -14.64 -7.92 2.33
C GLU A 178 -14.99 -9.03 1.34
N GLU A 179 -14.80 -10.26 1.79
CA GLU A 179 -15.22 -11.42 1.01
C GLU A 179 -16.73 -11.63 1.13
N SER A 180 -17.41 -11.74 0.00
CA SER A 180 -18.82 -12.06 -0.03
C SER A 180 -19.05 -13.56 0.27
N LYS A 181 -20.10 -13.86 1.03
CA LYS A 181 -20.57 -15.24 1.19
C LYS A 181 -21.35 -15.75 -0.03
N SER A 182 -21.64 -14.86 -0.97
CA SER A 182 -22.33 -15.16 -2.23
C SER A 182 -21.35 -15.02 -3.41
N ARG A 183 -21.80 -15.44 -4.61
CA ARG A 183 -21.04 -15.26 -5.85
C ARG A 183 -21.08 -13.83 -6.37
N ASP A 184 -22.04 -13.04 -5.90
CA ASP A 184 -22.27 -11.70 -6.39
C ASP A 184 -21.44 -10.67 -5.59
N THR A 185 -20.91 -9.70 -6.29
CA THR A 185 -20.26 -8.54 -5.68
C THR A 185 -21.33 -7.48 -5.37
N SER A 186 -21.30 -6.93 -4.16
CA SER A 186 -22.29 -5.96 -3.68
C SER A 186 -21.69 -4.89 -2.80
N ILE A 187 -22.42 -3.79 -2.58
CA ILE A 187 -22.01 -2.68 -1.71
C ILE A 187 -23.02 -2.57 -0.57
N GLY A 188 -22.51 -2.71 0.66
CA GLY A 188 -23.21 -2.34 1.88
C GLY A 188 -22.70 -1.01 2.42
N VAL A 189 -23.53 -0.30 3.18
CA VAL A 189 -23.08 0.84 4.01
C VAL A 189 -23.47 0.52 5.45
N THR A 190 -22.50 0.64 6.35
CA THR A 190 -22.69 0.35 7.76
C THR A 190 -22.10 1.47 8.63
N GLU A 191 -22.55 1.52 9.87
CA GLU A 191 -21.96 2.41 10.86
C GLU A 191 -20.48 2.03 11.07
N GLY A 192 -19.61 3.02 11.04
CA GLY A 192 -18.18 2.79 11.21
C GLY A 192 -17.38 4.08 11.11
N MET A 193 -16.11 4.01 11.44
CA MET A 193 -15.20 5.14 11.29
C MET A 193 -13.77 4.68 11.11
N GLN A 194 -12.94 5.57 10.55
CA GLN A 194 -11.50 5.42 10.51
C GLN A 194 -10.82 6.60 11.20
N PHE A 195 -9.70 6.34 11.87
CA PHE A 195 -8.84 7.38 12.43
C PHE A 195 -7.36 7.06 12.22
N ASP A 196 -6.55 8.12 12.18
CA ASP A 196 -5.15 8.10 11.79
C ASP A 196 -4.25 7.69 12.97
N ARG A 197 -4.40 6.46 13.43
CA ARG A 197 -3.53 5.82 14.42
C ARG A 197 -3.46 4.33 14.12
N GLY A 198 -2.26 3.82 13.93
CA GLY A 198 -2.01 2.41 13.71
C GLY A 198 -1.55 1.68 14.97
N TYR A 199 -1.18 0.42 14.79
CA TYR A 199 -0.74 -0.43 15.89
C TYR A 199 0.57 0.07 16.51
N LEU A 200 0.68 -0.07 17.84
CA LEU A 200 1.88 0.29 18.60
C LEU A 200 3.06 -0.66 18.38
N SER A 201 2.81 -1.84 17.85
CA SER A 201 3.84 -2.84 17.57
C SER A 201 3.46 -3.71 16.37
N GLY A 202 4.38 -3.90 15.43
CA GLY A 202 4.20 -4.82 14.31
C GLY A 202 3.98 -6.29 14.72
N TYR A 203 4.30 -6.63 15.95
CA TYR A 203 3.98 -7.95 16.49
C TYR A 203 2.48 -8.18 16.73
N PHE A 204 1.62 -7.16 16.60
CA PHE A 204 0.16 -7.33 16.62
C PHE A 204 -0.43 -7.74 15.27
N VAL A 205 0.34 -7.70 14.20
CA VAL A 205 -0.09 -8.06 12.85
C VAL A 205 -0.60 -9.50 12.78
N THR A 206 -1.78 -9.69 12.20
CA THR A 206 -2.39 -11.00 11.95
C THR A 206 -2.31 -11.41 10.49
N ASP A 207 -2.33 -10.44 9.59
CA ASP A 207 -2.15 -10.59 8.14
C ASP A 207 -0.78 -10.02 7.76
N ALA A 208 0.20 -10.90 7.58
CA ALA A 208 1.57 -10.50 7.26
C ALA A 208 1.73 -9.96 5.83
N ASP A 209 0.85 -10.34 4.90
CA ASP A 209 0.91 -9.90 3.50
C ASP A 209 0.51 -8.42 3.40
N LYS A 210 -0.53 -8.02 4.13
CA LYS A 210 -1.03 -6.64 4.20
C LYS A 210 -0.43 -5.83 5.37
N MET A 211 0.34 -6.45 6.26
CA MET A 211 0.84 -5.84 7.49
C MET A 211 -0.29 -5.24 8.35
N GLU A 212 -1.40 -5.95 8.46
CA GLU A 212 -2.59 -5.52 9.19
C GLU A 212 -2.92 -6.43 10.37
N CYS A 213 -3.52 -5.87 11.41
CA CYS A 213 -4.15 -6.62 12.49
C CYS A 213 -5.66 -6.61 12.27
N VAL A 214 -6.20 -7.74 11.83
CA VAL A 214 -7.63 -7.94 11.58
C VAL A 214 -8.26 -8.66 12.76
N MET A 215 -9.36 -8.13 13.26
CA MET A 215 -10.08 -8.64 14.44
C MET A 215 -11.58 -8.70 14.15
N ASP A 216 -12.16 -9.90 14.21
CA ASP A 216 -13.59 -10.12 14.05
C ASP A 216 -14.28 -10.10 15.43
N ASN A 217 -15.36 -9.34 15.53
CA ASN A 217 -16.14 -9.14 16.76
C ASN A 217 -15.29 -8.79 18.00
N PRO A 218 -14.37 -7.82 17.93
CA PRO A 218 -13.51 -7.49 19.06
C PRO A 218 -14.27 -6.78 20.17
N TYR A 219 -13.75 -6.90 21.40
CA TYR A 219 -13.99 -5.92 22.45
C TYR A 219 -13.14 -4.70 22.18
N ILE A 220 -13.68 -3.50 22.44
CA ILE A 220 -12.98 -2.23 22.26
C ILE A 220 -12.88 -1.54 23.62
N LEU A 221 -11.69 -1.56 24.19
CA LEU A 221 -11.38 -0.84 25.43
C LEU A 221 -10.95 0.59 25.09
N ILE A 222 -11.63 1.58 25.67
CA ILE A 222 -11.37 3.00 25.43
C ILE A 222 -10.95 3.65 26.74
N TYR A 223 -9.70 4.13 26.80
CA TYR A 223 -9.10 4.73 27.98
C TYR A 223 -8.48 6.10 27.68
N ASP A 224 -8.78 7.12 28.51
CA ASP A 224 -8.38 8.50 28.26
C ASP A 224 -6.94 8.83 28.69
N LYS A 225 -6.28 7.92 29.40
CA LYS A 225 -4.92 8.08 29.92
C LYS A 225 -3.95 7.05 29.37
N LYS A 226 -2.70 7.18 29.78
CA LYS A 226 -1.63 6.26 29.47
C LYS A 226 -1.74 4.97 30.31
N ILE A 227 -1.53 3.83 29.67
CA ILE A 227 -1.46 2.52 30.34
C ILE A 227 -0.01 2.22 30.67
N SER A 228 0.36 2.29 31.92
CA SER A 228 1.73 2.04 32.40
C SER A 228 1.87 0.68 33.08
N ASN A 229 0.82 0.17 33.73
CA ASN A 229 0.85 -1.06 34.50
C ASN A 229 -0.17 -2.06 33.95
N LEU A 230 0.30 -3.24 33.53
CA LEU A 230 -0.58 -4.29 33.03
C LEU A 230 -1.53 -4.84 34.09
N LYS A 231 -1.18 -4.74 35.38
CA LYS A 231 -2.05 -5.21 36.49
C LYS A 231 -3.40 -4.53 36.46
N ASP A 232 -3.45 -3.25 36.07
CA ASP A 232 -4.68 -2.47 36.03
C ASP A 232 -5.62 -2.95 34.89
N LEU A 233 -5.07 -3.64 33.88
CA LEU A 233 -5.83 -4.25 32.77
C LEU A 233 -6.33 -5.68 33.09
N LEU A 234 -5.79 -6.36 34.10
CA LEU A 234 -6.12 -7.76 34.40
C LEU A 234 -7.63 -8.03 34.54
N PRO A 235 -8.43 -7.15 35.19
CA PRO A 235 -9.87 -7.37 35.34
C PRO A 235 -10.62 -7.47 34.01
N ILE A 236 -10.07 -6.86 32.93
CA ILE A 236 -10.65 -6.87 31.59
C ILE A 236 -9.98 -7.95 30.71
N LEU A 237 -8.64 -8.06 30.78
CA LEU A 237 -7.88 -8.98 29.94
C LEU A 237 -8.18 -10.45 30.23
N GLN A 238 -8.36 -10.81 31.49
CA GLN A 238 -8.62 -12.20 31.88
C GLN A 238 -9.97 -12.69 31.34
N PRO A 239 -11.11 -12.02 31.55
CA PRO A 239 -12.37 -12.42 30.97
C PRO A 239 -12.38 -12.37 29.42
N ALA A 240 -11.66 -11.42 28.82
CA ALA A 240 -11.53 -11.35 27.37
C ALA A 240 -10.78 -12.58 26.82
N ALA A 241 -9.68 -12.99 27.47
CA ALA A 241 -8.94 -14.20 27.11
C ALA A 241 -9.81 -15.47 27.26
N GLU A 242 -10.56 -15.58 28.35
CA GLU A 242 -11.48 -16.71 28.59
C GLU A 242 -12.60 -16.79 27.55
N SER A 243 -13.09 -15.64 27.05
CA SER A 243 -14.09 -15.58 25.98
C SER A 243 -13.54 -16.00 24.61
N GLY A 244 -12.21 -15.97 24.41
CA GLY A 244 -11.55 -16.21 23.14
C GLY A 244 -11.74 -15.11 22.08
N ARG A 245 -12.48 -14.04 22.40
CA ARG A 245 -12.70 -12.90 21.53
C ARG A 245 -11.47 -11.98 21.51
N PRO A 246 -11.14 -11.38 20.36
CA PRO A 246 -10.07 -10.40 20.27
C PRO A 246 -10.43 -9.10 21.01
N MET A 247 -9.40 -8.33 21.38
CA MET A 247 -9.54 -7.04 22.04
C MET A 247 -8.69 -5.97 21.37
N LEU A 248 -9.31 -4.85 21.04
CA LEU A 248 -8.65 -3.62 20.63
C LEU A 248 -8.57 -2.67 21.81
N ILE A 249 -7.36 -2.24 22.16
CA ILE A 249 -7.12 -1.23 23.20
C ILE A 249 -6.84 0.11 22.52
N ILE A 250 -7.64 1.12 22.85
CA ILE A 250 -7.47 2.50 22.43
C ILE A 250 -7.16 3.33 23.67
N ALA A 251 -5.93 3.79 23.82
CA ALA A 251 -5.48 4.55 24.98
C ALA A 251 -4.63 5.76 24.54
N GLU A 252 -4.45 6.74 25.43
CA GLU A 252 -3.54 7.86 25.15
C GLU A 252 -2.16 7.36 24.70
N ASP A 253 -1.61 6.42 25.44
CA ASP A 253 -0.38 5.69 25.10
C ASP A 253 -0.33 4.37 25.90
N VAL A 254 0.58 3.47 25.51
CA VAL A 254 0.90 2.27 26.27
C VAL A 254 2.40 2.23 26.52
N ASP A 255 2.81 2.24 27.77
CA ASP A 255 4.23 2.22 28.14
C ASP A 255 4.94 0.96 27.67
N SER A 256 6.25 1.09 27.46
CA SER A 256 7.09 0.00 26.92
C SER A 256 6.98 -1.31 27.71
N GLU A 257 6.85 -1.25 29.05
CA GLU A 257 6.71 -2.43 29.89
C GLU A 257 5.35 -3.11 29.69
N ALA A 258 4.25 -2.34 29.73
CA ALA A 258 2.92 -2.84 29.46
C ALA A 258 2.80 -3.39 28.04
N LEU A 259 3.31 -2.65 27.04
CA LEU A 259 3.32 -3.04 25.63
C LEU A 259 4.08 -4.34 25.43
N THR A 260 5.29 -4.46 25.98
CA THR A 260 6.10 -5.69 25.88
C THR A 260 5.35 -6.89 26.42
N THR A 261 4.67 -6.72 27.56
CA THR A 261 3.91 -7.83 28.17
C THR A 261 2.70 -8.21 27.33
N LEU A 262 1.98 -7.26 26.71
CA LEU A 262 0.89 -7.53 25.77
C LEU A 262 1.39 -8.30 24.54
N VAL A 263 2.51 -7.87 23.96
CA VAL A 263 3.15 -8.53 22.81
C VAL A 263 3.57 -9.96 23.15
N VAL A 264 4.23 -10.18 24.30
CA VAL A 264 4.67 -11.53 24.71
C VAL A 264 3.48 -12.46 24.92
N ASN A 265 2.39 -12.00 25.56
CA ASN A 265 1.19 -12.83 25.74
C ASN A 265 0.48 -13.13 24.43
N ARG A 266 0.47 -12.19 23.48
CA ARG A 266 -0.04 -12.44 22.13
C ARG A 266 0.79 -13.50 21.40
N LEU A 267 2.11 -13.37 21.40
CA LEU A 267 3.01 -14.33 20.73
C LEU A 267 2.92 -15.75 21.33
N ARG A 268 2.64 -15.84 22.62
CA ARG A 268 2.38 -17.13 23.28
C ARG A 268 0.98 -17.70 22.98
N GLY A 269 0.16 -16.99 22.21
CA GLY A 269 -1.20 -17.42 21.85
C GLY A 269 -2.24 -17.28 22.98
N GLY A 270 -1.88 -16.67 24.11
CA GLY A 270 -2.80 -16.47 25.24
C GLY A 270 -3.79 -15.34 25.07
N LEU A 271 -3.46 -14.35 24.24
CA LEU A 271 -4.32 -13.18 23.99
C LEU A 271 -4.39 -12.86 22.51
N LYS A 272 -5.59 -12.57 22.00
CA LYS A 272 -5.82 -11.96 20.69
C LYS A 272 -6.02 -10.47 20.90
N ILE A 273 -4.96 -9.67 20.78
CA ILE A 273 -4.98 -8.27 21.18
C ILE A 273 -4.22 -7.38 20.22
N CYS A 274 -4.71 -6.14 20.07
CA CYS A 274 -4.01 -5.04 19.42
C CYS A 274 -4.15 -3.79 20.28
N ALA A 275 -3.11 -2.96 20.33
CA ALA A 275 -3.12 -1.69 21.02
C ALA A 275 -2.76 -0.56 20.07
N VAL A 276 -3.52 0.53 20.13
CA VAL A 276 -3.36 1.74 19.32
C VAL A 276 -3.41 2.99 20.21
N LYS A 277 -2.80 4.07 19.71
CA LYS A 277 -2.93 5.37 20.38
C LYS A 277 -4.28 6.00 20.05
N ALA A 278 -4.85 6.69 21.02
CA ALA A 278 -6.04 7.50 20.82
C ALA A 278 -5.78 8.62 19.79
N PRO A 279 -6.74 8.90 18.89
CA PRO A 279 -6.60 9.96 17.91
C PRO A 279 -6.71 11.35 18.56
N GLY A 280 -6.00 12.34 18.01
CA GLY A 280 -6.01 13.72 18.48
C GLY A 280 -5.18 13.95 19.76
N PHE A 281 -5.28 15.18 20.28
CA PHE A 281 -4.58 15.64 21.48
C PHE A 281 -5.50 16.50 22.34
N GLY A 282 -5.28 16.52 23.66
CA GLY A 282 -6.03 17.34 24.61
C GLY A 282 -7.55 17.09 24.54
N ASP A 283 -8.35 18.16 24.51
CA ASP A 283 -9.81 18.06 24.50
C ASP A 283 -10.35 17.41 23.22
N ARG A 284 -9.66 17.55 22.08
CA ARG A 284 -10.02 16.85 20.85
C ARG A 284 -9.90 15.35 20.99
N ARG A 285 -8.86 14.86 21.66
CA ARG A 285 -8.70 13.43 21.94
C ARG A 285 -9.88 12.90 22.75
N LYS A 286 -10.27 13.62 23.82
CA LYS A 286 -11.42 13.25 24.64
C LYS A 286 -12.71 13.19 23.81
N ALA A 287 -12.93 14.20 22.97
CA ALA A 287 -14.09 14.24 22.09
C ALA A 287 -14.12 13.08 21.08
N MET A 288 -12.98 12.72 20.48
CA MET A 288 -12.88 11.59 19.55
C MET A 288 -13.05 10.24 20.28
N LEU A 289 -12.53 10.09 21.49
CA LEU A 289 -12.78 8.89 22.30
C LEU A 289 -14.27 8.71 22.61
N GLU A 290 -15.00 9.81 22.90
CA GLU A 290 -16.45 9.78 23.08
C GLU A 290 -17.19 9.39 21.79
N ASP A 291 -16.73 9.87 20.63
CA ASP A 291 -17.30 9.50 19.33
C ASP A 291 -17.12 8.00 19.06
N ILE A 292 -15.92 7.45 19.35
CA ILE A 292 -15.64 6.01 19.23
C ILE A 292 -16.52 5.22 20.22
N ALA A 293 -16.65 5.70 21.46
CA ALA A 293 -17.49 5.05 22.46
C ALA A 293 -18.96 5.01 22.03
N THR A 294 -19.48 6.14 21.54
CA THR A 294 -20.86 6.24 21.01
C THR A 294 -21.08 5.28 19.84
N LEU A 295 -20.12 5.23 18.90
CA LEU A 295 -20.18 4.35 17.73
C LEU A 295 -20.17 2.86 18.10
N THR A 296 -19.39 2.49 19.10
CA THR A 296 -19.15 1.08 19.46
C THR A 296 -20.04 0.58 20.63
N GLY A 297 -20.82 1.48 21.21
CA GLY A 297 -21.67 1.19 22.37
C GLY A 297 -20.89 0.98 23.66
N GLY A 298 -19.62 1.42 23.70
CA GLY A 298 -18.78 1.37 24.89
C GLY A 298 -18.79 2.65 25.71
N VAL A 299 -17.95 2.69 26.72
CA VAL A 299 -17.79 3.85 27.62
C VAL A 299 -16.31 4.22 27.68
N VAL A 300 -16.01 5.53 27.59
CA VAL A 300 -14.66 6.02 27.86
C VAL A 300 -14.36 5.88 29.35
N ILE A 301 -13.38 5.05 29.67
CA ILE A 301 -12.90 4.90 31.05
C ILE A 301 -12.04 6.12 31.37
N SER A 302 -12.53 6.96 32.28
CA SER A 302 -11.84 8.16 32.73
C SER A 302 -12.15 8.46 34.19
N GLU A 303 -11.18 9.05 34.88
CA GLU A 303 -11.38 9.49 36.28
C GLU A 303 -12.42 10.62 36.36
N GLU A 304 -12.57 11.44 35.32
CA GLU A 304 -13.60 12.49 35.26
C GLU A 304 -15.02 11.90 35.33
N LYS A 305 -15.20 10.67 34.85
CA LYS A 305 -16.45 9.91 34.92
C LYS A 305 -16.53 9.01 36.19
N GLY A 306 -15.53 9.08 37.05
CA GLY A 306 -15.45 8.21 38.23
C GLY A 306 -15.09 6.76 37.92
N LEU A 307 -14.59 6.49 36.69
CA LEU A 307 -14.20 5.16 36.24
C LEU A 307 -12.69 5.00 36.32
N SER A 308 -12.22 3.86 36.84
CA SER A 308 -10.81 3.51 36.88
C SER A 308 -10.57 2.16 36.20
N LEU A 309 -9.39 1.99 35.57
CA LEU A 309 -9.06 0.83 34.76
C LEU A 309 -9.04 -0.47 35.59
N ASP A 310 -8.57 -0.40 36.83
CA ASP A 310 -8.48 -1.51 37.78
C ASP A 310 -9.83 -2.06 38.25
N LYS A 311 -10.92 -1.31 38.02
CA LYS A 311 -12.30 -1.69 38.38
C LYS A 311 -13.19 -1.86 37.14
N ALA A 312 -12.64 -1.66 35.95
CA ALA A 312 -13.40 -1.77 34.71
C ALA A 312 -13.74 -3.23 34.39
N THR A 313 -14.90 -3.42 33.78
CA THR A 313 -15.42 -4.71 33.36
C THR A 313 -15.63 -4.74 31.86
N LEU A 314 -15.82 -5.93 31.24
CA LEU A 314 -16.09 -6.08 29.82
C LEU A 314 -17.34 -5.35 29.36
N ASP A 315 -18.31 -5.11 30.24
CA ASP A 315 -19.56 -4.41 29.92
C ASP A 315 -19.33 -2.93 29.56
N LEU A 316 -18.19 -2.35 29.98
CA LEU A 316 -17.80 -1.00 29.60
C LEU A 316 -17.09 -0.95 28.24
N CYS A 317 -16.68 -2.10 27.71
CA CYS A 317 -16.04 -2.18 26.41
C CYS A 317 -17.07 -2.04 25.29
N GLY A 318 -16.73 -1.25 24.27
CA GLY A 318 -17.48 -1.25 23.02
C GLY A 318 -17.26 -2.56 22.24
N THR A 319 -18.06 -2.74 21.20
CA THR A 319 -17.92 -3.85 20.27
C THR A 319 -18.20 -3.39 18.82
N CYS A 320 -17.68 -4.12 17.85
CA CYS A 320 -17.98 -3.90 16.44
C CYS A 320 -17.94 -5.24 15.68
N GLU A 321 -18.43 -5.26 14.46
CA GLU A 321 -18.34 -6.46 13.62
C GLU A 321 -16.90 -6.78 13.24
N LYS A 322 -16.13 -5.75 12.87
CA LYS A 322 -14.73 -5.90 12.46
C LYS A 322 -13.90 -4.67 12.82
N ALA A 323 -12.68 -4.89 13.27
CA ALA A 323 -11.67 -3.85 13.39
C ALA A 323 -10.40 -4.23 12.63
N THR A 324 -9.92 -3.32 11.78
CA THR A 324 -8.70 -3.49 11.01
C THR A 324 -7.71 -2.38 11.38
N VAL A 325 -6.52 -2.78 11.81
CA VAL A 325 -5.47 -1.85 12.24
C VAL A 325 -4.25 -2.03 11.35
N SER A 326 -3.94 -1.02 10.57
CA SER A 326 -2.71 -0.94 9.77
C SER A 326 -1.59 -0.25 10.55
N LYS A 327 -0.48 0.04 9.91
CA LYS A 327 0.62 0.80 10.50
C LYS A 327 0.21 2.22 10.90
N ASP A 328 -0.67 2.85 10.13
CA ASP A 328 -1.00 4.27 10.26
C ASP A 328 -2.46 4.54 10.63
N ASN A 329 -3.37 3.58 10.38
CA ASN A 329 -4.81 3.77 10.52
C ASN A 329 -5.47 2.65 11.31
N THR A 330 -6.59 2.99 11.97
CA THR A 330 -7.52 2.05 12.58
C THR A 330 -8.91 2.27 11.99
N THR A 331 -9.50 1.21 11.43
CA THR A 331 -10.84 1.19 10.85
C THR A 331 -11.76 0.31 11.69
N ILE A 332 -12.88 0.85 12.10
CA ILE A 332 -13.96 0.17 12.86
C ILE A 332 -15.17 0.06 11.92
N VAL A 333 -15.67 -1.15 11.72
CA VAL A 333 -16.81 -1.46 10.83
C VAL A 333 -17.91 -2.14 11.65
N GLY A 334 -19.15 -1.71 11.47
CA GLY A 334 -20.30 -2.31 12.16
C GLY A 334 -20.25 -2.08 13.67
N GLY A 335 -20.09 -0.83 14.09
CA GLY A 335 -20.14 -0.47 15.53
C GLY A 335 -21.49 -0.83 16.15
N ALA A 336 -21.47 -1.38 17.36
CA ALA A 336 -22.67 -1.82 18.08
C ALA A 336 -23.40 -0.69 18.85
N GLY A 337 -23.05 0.58 18.59
CA GLY A 337 -23.69 1.74 19.19
C GLY A 337 -25.16 1.88 18.75
N GLN A 338 -25.97 2.46 19.62
CA GLN A 338 -27.37 2.75 19.31
C GLN A 338 -27.48 3.87 18.29
N LYS A 339 -28.25 3.69 17.23
CA LYS A 339 -28.39 4.64 16.11
C LYS A 339 -28.87 6.01 16.57
N GLU A 340 -29.76 6.04 17.54
CA GLU A 340 -30.29 7.24 18.14
C GLU A 340 -29.19 8.06 18.82
N LEU A 341 -28.31 7.42 19.60
CA LEU A 341 -27.19 8.08 20.28
C LEU A 341 -26.14 8.59 19.28
N ILE A 342 -25.92 7.85 18.18
CA ILE A 342 -25.02 8.30 17.10
C ILE A 342 -25.63 9.53 16.41
N ALA A 343 -26.94 9.53 16.12
CA ALA A 343 -27.63 10.66 15.52
C ALA A 343 -27.61 11.91 16.42
N ASP A 344 -27.83 11.75 17.73
CA ASP A 344 -27.73 12.83 18.72
C ASP A 344 -26.33 13.40 18.78
N ARG A 345 -25.30 12.53 18.73
CA ARG A 345 -23.91 12.97 18.71
C ARG A 345 -23.56 13.74 17.44
N VAL A 346 -24.03 13.28 16.28
CA VAL A 346 -23.91 14.00 14.99
C VAL A 346 -24.58 15.38 15.09
N ALA A 347 -25.80 15.48 15.66
CA ALA A 347 -26.49 16.75 15.85
C ALA A 347 -25.71 17.69 16.78
N GLN A 348 -25.12 17.17 17.85
CA GLN A 348 -24.26 17.93 18.75
C GLN A 348 -23.06 18.53 18.00
N ILE A 349 -22.33 17.73 17.20
CA ILE A 349 -21.17 18.20 16.43
C ILE A 349 -21.59 19.29 15.43
N LYS A 350 -22.74 19.12 14.74
CA LYS A 350 -23.27 20.16 13.83
C LYS A 350 -23.53 21.46 14.57
N ASN A 351 -24.07 21.43 15.77
CA ASN A 351 -24.27 22.62 16.60
C ASN A 351 -22.93 23.24 17.04
N GLU A 352 -21.93 22.43 17.38
CA GLU A 352 -20.58 22.91 17.69
C GLU A 352 -19.96 23.64 16.48
N ILE A 353 -20.11 23.11 15.24
CA ILE A 353 -19.67 23.77 13.99
C ILE A 353 -20.35 25.12 13.81
N ALA A 354 -21.67 25.19 14.01
CA ALA A 354 -22.43 26.43 13.85
C ALA A 354 -22.00 27.53 14.81
N ASN A 355 -21.55 27.17 16.01
CA ASN A 355 -21.13 28.08 17.08
C ASN A 355 -19.60 28.32 17.12
N ALA A 356 -18.81 27.60 16.34
CA ALA A 356 -17.35 27.75 16.31
C ALA A 356 -16.95 29.09 15.71
N LYS A 357 -16.04 29.80 16.39
CA LYS A 357 -15.59 31.16 16.02
C LYS A 357 -14.35 31.15 15.12
N SER A 358 -13.58 30.07 15.15
CA SER A 358 -12.34 29.90 14.38
C SER A 358 -12.61 29.01 13.17
N ASP A 359 -12.11 29.40 11.99
CA ASP A 359 -12.21 28.58 10.78
C ASP A 359 -11.45 27.25 10.95
N TYR A 360 -10.33 27.27 11.65
CA TYR A 360 -9.59 26.06 12.01
C TYR A 360 -10.40 25.10 12.89
N ASP A 361 -11.14 25.62 13.89
CA ASP A 361 -12.00 24.78 14.72
C ASP A 361 -13.18 24.22 13.93
N LYS A 362 -13.76 25.02 13.02
CA LYS A 362 -14.80 24.55 12.11
C LYS A 362 -14.31 23.42 11.22
N GLU A 363 -13.14 23.58 10.61
CA GLU A 363 -12.52 22.53 9.79
C GLU A 363 -12.34 21.23 10.57
N LYS A 364 -11.78 21.30 11.78
CA LYS A 364 -11.55 20.11 12.62
C LYS A 364 -12.85 19.47 13.14
N LEU A 365 -13.89 20.25 13.38
CA LEU A 365 -15.21 19.72 13.70
C LEU A 365 -15.89 19.09 12.47
N GLN A 366 -15.68 19.65 11.27
CA GLN A 366 -16.16 19.06 10.02
C GLN A 366 -15.49 17.71 9.73
N GLU A 367 -14.15 17.61 9.88
CA GLU A 367 -13.44 16.33 9.79
C GLU A 367 -14.01 15.29 10.75
N ARG A 368 -14.26 15.67 12.01
CA ARG A 368 -14.83 14.80 13.02
C ARG A 368 -16.26 14.37 12.66
N LEU A 369 -17.08 15.30 12.15
CA LEU A 369 -18.41 15.02 11.67
C LEU A 369 -18.39 14.03 10.50
N ALA A 370 -17.50 14.23 9.52
CA ALA A 370 -17.35 13.36 8.36
C ALA A 370 -16.98 11.93 8.78
N LYS A 371 -16.06 11.79 9.73
CA LYS A 371 -15.66 10.47 10.27
C LYS A 371 -16.79 9.72 10.98
N LEU A 372 -17.66 10.42 11.72
CA LEU A 372 -18.75 9.79 12.47
C LEU A 372 -20.02 9.57 11.62
N ALA A 373 -20.38 10.57 10.78
CA ALA A 373 -21.62 10.55 10.00
C ALA A 373 -21.49 9.87 8.64
N GLY A 374 -20.25 9.75 8.10
CA GLY A 374 -19.99 9.19 6.78
C GLY A 374 -20.20 7.67 6.70
N GLY A 375 -20.09 6.98 7.81
CA GLY A 375 -20.14 5.51 7.85
C GLY A 375 -18.96 4.87 7.10
N VAL A 376 -19.06 3.56 6.87
CA VAL A 376 -18.11 2.78 6.08
C VAL A 376 -18.87 2.08 4.96
N ALA A 377 -18.45 2.28 3.70
CA ALA A 377 -18.91 1.45 2.61
C ALA A 377 -18.12 0.14 2.62
N VAL A 378 -18.82 -0.97 2.70
CA VAL A 378 -18.22 -2.31 2.62
C VAL A 378 -18.51 -2.88 1.24
N LEU A 379 -17.45 -3.13 0.48
CA LEU A 379 -17.54 -3.74 -0.83
C LEU A 379 -17.31 -5.25 -0.66
N TYR A 380 -18.40 -6.01 -0.75
CA TYR A 380 -18.36 -7.47 -0.65
C TYR A 380 -18.03 -8.05 -2.02
N VAL A 381 -16.83 -8.62 -2.16
CA VAL A 381 -16.37 -9.22 -3.42
C VAL A 381 -16.81 -10.67 -3.48
N GLY A 382 -17.57 -11.01 -4.54
CA GLY A 382 -18.06 -12.37 -4.80
C GLY A 382 -17.34 -13.03 -5.98
N ALA A 383 -17.10 -14.35 -5.90
CA ALA A 383 -16.51 -15.15 -6.96
C ALA A 383 -16.93 -16.63 -6.87
N ASN A 384 -16.61 -17.42 -7.92
CA ASN A 384 -16.96 -18.84 -7.98
C ASN A 384 -15.94 -19.75 -7.29
N SER A 385 -14.71 -19.27 -7.07
CA SER A 385 -13.64 -20.01 -6.40
C SER A 385 -12.82 -19.08 -5.50
N GLU A 386 -12.13 -19.65 -4.53
CA GLU A 386 -11.25 -18.92 -3.62
C GLU A 386 -10.10 -18.20 -4.38
N VAL A 387 -9.54 -18.84 -5.42
CA VAL A 387 -8.49 -18.25 -6.25
C VAL A 387 -9.00 -17.03 -7.02
N GLU A 388 -10.19 -17.13 -7.62
CA GLU A 388 -10.84 -16.02 -8.32
C GLU A 388 -11.22 -14.89 -7.35
N MET A 389 -11.71 -15.26 -6.16
CA MET A 389 -12.05 -14.31 -5.09
C MET A 389 -10.84 -13.46 -4.70
N LYS A 390 -9.70 -14.09 -4.46
CA LYS A 390 -8.48 -13.41 -4.06
C LYS A 390 -7.97 -12.48 -5.18
N GLU A 391 -7.94 -12.96 -6.42
CA GLU A 391 -7.53 -12.15 -7.58
C GLU A 391 -8.46 -10.92 -7.77
N LYS A 392 -9.77 -11.12 -7.66
CA LYS A 392 -10.74 -10.04 -7.80
C LYS A 392 -10.64 -9.02 -6.65
N LYS A 393 -10.37 -9.50 -5.44
CA LYS A 393 -10.14 -8.65 -4.27
C LYS A 393 -8.90 -7.78 -4.44
N ASP A 394 -7.78 -8.35 -4.90
CA ASP A 394 -6.54 -7.62 -5.16
C ASP A 394 -6.79 -6.50 -6.21
N ARG A 395 -7.52 -6.80 -7.31
CA ARG A 395 -7.90 -5.79 -8.32
C ARG A 395 -8.79 -4.66 -7.78
N VAL A 396 -9.69 -4.98 -6.88
CA VAL A 396 -10.56 -3.98 -6.25
C VAL A 396 -9.75 -3.11 -5.28
N ASP A 397 -8.80 -3.68 -4.53
CA ASP A 397 -7.88 -2.95 -3.66
C ASP A 397 -7.04 -1.96 -4.48
N ASP A 398 -6.42 -2.41 -5.58
CA ASP A 398 -5.63 -1.55 -6.47
C ASP A 398 -6.48 -0.40 -7.03
N ALA A 399 -7.69 -0.70 -7.51
CA ALA A 399 -8.59 0.31 -8.04
C ALA A 399 -9.05 1.32 -6.98
N LEU A 400 -9.28 0.89 -5.74
CA LEU A 400 -9.61 1.78 -4.61
C LEU A 400 -8.43 2.71 -4.29
N CYS A 401 -7.22 2.16 -4.21
CA CYS A 401 -6.01 2.94 -3.95
C CYS A 401 -5.72 3.97 -5.06
N ALA A 402 -5.82 3.55 -6.33
CA ALA A 402 -5.67 4.44 -7.48
C ALA A 402 -6.71 5.58 -7.47
N THR A 403 -7.94 5.26 -7.08
CA THR A 403 -9.01 6.26 -6.99
C THR A 403 -8.72 7.30 -5.90
N ARG A 404 -8.24 6.87 -4.73
CA ARG A 404 -7.80 7.78 -3.66
C ARG A 404 -6.63 8.65 -4.12
N ALA A 405 -5.63 8.05 -4.76
CA ALA A 405 -4.49 8.78 -5.32
C ALA A 405 -4.91 9.83 -6.36
N ALA A 406 -5.93 9.53 -7.19
CA ALA A 406 -6.50 10.46 -8.15
C ALA A 406 -7.24 11.63 -7.48
N MET A 407 -7.91 11.38 -6.37
CA MET A 407 -8.56 12.46 -5.59
C MET A 407 -7.55 13.37 -4.90
N GLU A 408 -6.38 12.85 -4.49
CA GLU A 408 -5.35 13.62 -3.81
C GLU A 408 -4.55 14.54 -4.75
N GLU A 409 -4.10 14.04 -5.90
CA GLU A 409 -3.21 14.79 -6.81
C GLU A 409 -3.77 14.97 -8.24
N GLY A 410 -5.01 14.56 -8.46
CA GLY A 410 -5.63 14.63 -9.79
C GLY A 410 -5.19 13.52 -10.72
N VAL A 411 -5.57 13.67 -12.00
CA VAL A 411 -5.33 12.68 -13.06
C VAL A 411 -4.58 13.26 -14.24
N VAL A 412 -3.74 12.43 -14.84
CA VAL A 412 -2.98 12.69 -16.07
C VAL A 412 -3.44 11.76 -17.19
N VAL A 413 -2.92 11.94 -18.38
CA VAL A 413 -3.16 11.03 -19.52
C VAL A 413 -2.45 9.71 -19.24
N GLY A 414 -3.17 8.60 -19.33
CA GLY A 414 -2.68 7.29 -18.98
C GLY A 414 -1.88 6.58 -20.06
N GLY A 415 -1.66 5.29 -19.81
CA GLY A 415 -0.99 4.40 -20.74
C GLY A 415 0.47 4.75 -21.02
N GLY A 416 1.16 5.41 -20.11
CA GLY A 416 2.54 5.85 -20.24
C GLY A 416 2.71 7.09 -21.15
N THR A 417 1.62 7.68 -21.64
CA THR A 417 1.67 8.85 -22.54
C THR A 417 2.21 10.09 -21.83
N THR A 418 1.85 10.31 -20.57
CA THR A 418 2.36 11.42 -19.76
C THR A 418 3.88 11.43 -19.67
N TYR A 419 4.53 10.29 -19.53
CA TYR A 419 5.99 10.20 -19.56
C TYR A 419 6.58 10.59 -20.91
N ILE A 420 5.94 10.19 -22.02
CA ILE A 420 6.38 10.60 -23.37
C ILE A 420 6.26 12.11 -23.57
N ARG A 421 5.17 12.73 -23.05
CA ARG A 421 5.01 14.20 -23.07
C ARG A 421 6.06 14.91 -22.22
N ALA A 422 6.42 14.34 -21.06
CA ALA A 422 7.44 14.89 -20.17
C ALA A 422 8.84 14.91 -20.82
N GLN A 423 9.13 14.07 -21.83
CA GLN A 423 10.43 14.11 -22.53
C GLN A 423 10.77 15.49 -23.11
N LYS A 424 9.75 16.28 -23.52
CA LYS A 424 9.97 17.65 -24.02
C LYS A 424 10.61 18.56 -22.99
N THR A 425 10.33 18.35 -21.70
CA THR A 425 10.92 19.16 -20.62
C THR A 425 12.42 18.87 -20.45
N LEU A 426 12.86 17.66 -20.82
CA LEU A 426 14.24 17.23 -20.71
C LEU A 426 15.12 17.67 -21.90
N GLU A 427 14.52 18.09 -23.03
CA GLU A 427 15.28 18.52 -24.22
C GLU A 427 16.11 19.77 -23.97
N ASN A 428 15.60 20.67 -23.15
CA ASN A 428 16.27 21.93 -22.81
C ASN A 428 17.01 21.88 -21.45
N LEU A 429 16.91 20.76 -20.72
CA LEU A 429 17.56 20.59 -19.44
C LEU A 429 19.04 20.26 -19.64
N LYS A 430 19.92 21.07 -19.02
CA LYS A 430 21.37 20.92 -19.15
C LYS A 430 21.97 20.41 -17.84
N GLY A 431 22.89 19.46 -17.97
CA GLY A 431 23.79 19.04 -16.92
C GLY A 431 24.92 20.05 -16.73
N ASP A 432 25.51 20.09 -15.55
CA ASP A 432 26.67 20.95 -15.26
C ASP A 432 27.96 20.39 -15.88
N ASN A 433 27.97 19.11 -16.24
CA ASN A 433 29.03 18.42 -16.97
C ASN A 433 28.45 17.33 -17.89
N ALA A 434 29.33 16.66 -18.66
CA ALA A 434 28.94 15.64 -19.64
C ALA A 434 28.26 14.41 -19.00
N ASP A 435 28.70 14.00 -17.82
CA ASP A 435 28.16 12.84 -17.12
C ASP A 435 26.79 13.15 -16.50
N GLU A 436 26.57 14.36 -15.97
CA GLU A 436 25.22 14.80 -15.58
C GLU A 436 24.29 14.86 -16.78
N GLN A 437 24.75 15.37 -17.93
CA GLN A 437 23.94 15.37 -19.14
C GLN A 437 23.58 13.95 -19.59
N THR A 438 24.50 13.01 -19.42
CA THR A 438 24.25 11.59 -19.68
C THR A 438 23.20 11.03 -18.71
N GLY A 439 23.24 11.41 -17.43
CA GLY A 439 22.22 11.08 -16.43
C GLY A 439 20.80 11.54 -16.85
N ILE A 440 20.70 12.78 -17.36
CA ILE A 440 19.44 13.31 -17.91
C ILE A 440 18.95 12.45 -19.09
N ASN A 441 19.85 12.09 -20.00
CA ASN A 441 19.52 11.27 -21.16
C ASN A 441 19.09 9.84 -20.79
N ILE A 442 19.66 9.27 -19.72
CA ILE A 442 19.24 7.97 -19.18
C ILE A 442 17.77 8.02 -18.78
N VAL A 443 17.34 9.01 -18.00
CA VAL A 443 15.92 9.16 -17.60
C VAL A 443 15.04 9.38 -18.82
N ARG A 444 15.46 10.28 -19.75
CA ARG A 444 14.72 10.53 -21.00
C ARG A 444 14.45 9.25 -21.77
N ARG A 445 15.41 8.31 -21.81
CA ARG A 445 15.23 7.01 -22.47
C ARG A 445 14.39 6.05 -21.63
N ALA A 446 14.61 6.01 -20.32
CA ALA A 446 13.95 5.07 -19.42
C ALA A 446 12.44 5.28 -19.31
N ILE A 447 11.98 6.53 -19.34
CA ILE A 447 10.54 6.87 -19.23
C ILE A 447 9.71 6.46 -20.46
N GLU A 448 10.33 5.94 -21.53
CA GLU A 448 9.62 5.29 -22.64
C GLU A 448 9.18 3.86 -22.32
N GLU A 449 9.85 3.20 -21.38
CA GLU A 449 9.69 1.76 -21.17
C GLU A 449 8.29 1.35 -20.67
N PRO A 450 7.56 2.12 -19.84
CA PRO A 450 6.18 1.78 -19.51
C PRO A 450 5.29 1.62 -20.74
N LEU A 451 5.26 2.61 -21.65
CA LEU A 451 4.51 2.51 -22.90
C LEU A 451 5.01 1.37 -23.79
N ARG A 452 6.34 1.22 -23.93
CA ARG A 452 6.93 0.11 -24.72
C ARG A 452 6.47 -1.24 -24.20
N GLN A 453 6.44 -1.43 -22.88
CA GLN A 453 6.03 -2.69 -22.27
C GLN A 453 4.52 -2.95 -22.44
N ILE A 454 3.68 -1.92 -22.29
CA ILE A 454 2.23 -2.02 -22.56
C ILE A 454 1.99 -2.51 -23.98
N VAL A 455 2.68 -1.91 -24.97
CA VAL A 455 2.58 -2.28 -26.38
C VAL A 455 3.10 -3.70 -26.64
N LYS A 456 4.23 -4.06 -26.03
CA LYS A 456 4.81 -5.41 -26.12
C LYS A 456 3.86 -6.47 -25.56
N ASN A 457 3.23 -6.21 -24.42
CA ASN A 457 2.24 -7.11 -23.83
C ASN A 457 0.98 -7.22 -24.71
N ALA A 458 0.68 -6.18 -25.49
CA ALA A 458 -0.39 -6.18 -26.49
C ALA A 458 -0.02 -6.90 -27.81
N GLY A 459 1.25 -7.32 -27.99
CA GLY A 459 1.74 -7.98 -29.19
C GLY A 459 2.19 -7.02 -30.29
N GLY A 460 2.33 -5.72 -29.98
CA GLY A 460 2.76 -4.68 -30.91
C GLY A 460 4.25 -4.34 -30.80
N GLU A 461 4.70 -3.45 -31.70
CA GLU A 461 6.09 -2.95 -31.75
C GLU A 461 6.21 -1.63 -30.97
N GLY A 462 6.79 -1.69 -29.77
CA GLY A 462 6.87 -0.56 -28.85
C GLY A 462 7.61 0.65 -29.40
N ALA A 463 8.67 0.46 -30.23
CA ALA A 463 9.43 1.56 -30.78
C ALA A 463 8.59 2.43 -31.73
N VAL A 464 7.80 1.78 -32.58
CA VAL A 464 6.91 2.45 -33.55
C VAL A 464 5.82 3.24 -32.83
N VAL A 465 5.20 2.63 -31.80
CA VAL A 465 4.14 3.29 -31.06
C VAL A 465 4.67 4.50 -30.29
N VAL A 466 5.81 4.36 -29.60
CA VAL A 466 6.45 5.48 -28.87
C VAL A 466 6.76 6.64 -29.83
N GLN A 467 7.31 6.36 -31.02
CA GLN A 467 7.60 7.40 -32.00
C GLN A 467 6.32 8.13 -32.40
N LYS A 468 5.26 7.41 -32.75
CA LYS A 468 3.99 7.99 -33.17
C LYS A 468 3.29 8.79 -32.06
N VAL A 469 3.36 8.32 -30.79
CA VAL A 469 2.85 9.06 -29.65
C VAL A 469 3.68 10.32 -29.41
N ARG A 470 5.00 10.28 -29.56
CA ARG A 470 5.89 11.44 -29.42
C ARG A 470 5.60 12.54 -30.46
N GLU A 471 5.28 12.16 -31.71
CA GLU A 471 4.91 13.08 -32.77
C GLU A 471 3.54 13.75 -32.54
N GLY A 472 2.67 13.11 -31.75
CA GLY A 472 1.37 13.66 -31.38
C GLY A 472 1.47 14.73 -30.28
N GLU A 473 0.37 15.45 -30.08
CA GLU A 473 0.26 16.52 -29.09
C GLU A 473 -0.90 16.28 -28.11
N GLY A 474 -0.86 16.99 -26.96
CA GLY A 474 -1.92 16.95 -25.95
C GLY A 474 -2.19 15.54 -25.45
N ASP A 475 -3.45 15.17 -25.39
CA ASP A 475 -3.94 13.91 -24.86
C ASP A 475 -3.96 12.75 -25.89
N PHE A 476 -3.39 12.98 -27.10
CA PHE A 476 -3.25 11.95 -28.13
C PHE A 476 -2.28 10.85 -27.68
N GLY A 477 -2.71 9.59 -27.73
CA GLY A 477 -1.91 8.44 -27.33
C GLY A 477 -2.39 7.13 -27.95
N TYR A 478 -1.84 6.02 -27.49
CA TYR A 478 -2.18 4.68 -27.98
C TYR A 478 -3.02 3.92 -26.95
N ASN A 479 -4.26 3.60 -27.32
CA ASN A 479 -5.14 2.74 -26.57
C ASN A 479 -4.85 1.26 -26.85
N ALA A 480 -4.05 0.63 -26.01
CA ALA A 480 -3.62 -0.75 -26.19
C ALA A 480 -4.77 -1.78 -26.10
N ARG A 481 -5.90 -1.44 -25.43
CA ARG A 481 -7.09 -2.31 -25.38
C ARG A 481 -7.75 -2.41 -26.75
N LYS A 482 -7.95 -1.25 -27.41
CA LYS A 482 -8.64 -1.15 -28.71
C LYS A 482 -7.70 -1.26 -29.91
N ASP A 483 -6.39 -1.17 -29.70
CA ASP A 483 -5.35 -1.12 -30.73
C ASP A 483 -5.54 0.07 -31.70
N VAL A 484 -5.81 1.27 -31.12
CA VAL A 484 -6.04 2.49 -31.88
C VAL A 484 -5.29 3.68 -31.26
N TYR A 485 -5.06 4.71 -32.10
CA TYR A 485 -4.56 6.00 -31.63
C TYR A 485 -5.74 6.96 -31.52
N GLU A 486 -5.94 7.52 -30.34
CA GLU A 486 -7.07 8.41 -30.04
C GLU A 486 -6.70 9.40 -28.94
N ASP A 487 -7.60 10.34 -28.62
CA ASP A 487 -7.53 11.15 -27.40
C ASP A 487 -7.81 10.23 -26.22
N LEU A 488 -6.76 9.93 -25.45
CA LEU A 488 -6.84 8.98 -24.32
C LEU A 488 -7.68 9.50 -23.17
N ARG A 489 -7.68 10.82 -22.95
CA ARG A 489 -8.52 11.43 -21.91
C ARG A 489 -9.99 11.31 -22.25
N ALA A 490 -10.36 11.60 -23.49
CA ALA A 490 -11.72 11.41 -23.98
C ALA A 490 -12.14 9.93 -23.98
N ALA A 491 -11.18 9.03 -24.23
CA ALA A 491 -11.39 7.59 -24.17
C ALA A 491 -11.46 7.01 -22.75
N GLY A 492 -11.22 7.82 -21.70
CA GLY A 492 -11.21 7.39 -20.31
C GLY A 492 -9.93 6.65 -19.88
N VAL A 493 -8.86 6.72 -20.66
CA VAL A 493 -7.55 6.15 -20.31
C VAL A 493 -6.74 7.20 -19.59
N ILE A 494 -6.90 7.24 -18.27
CA ILE A 494 -6.30 8.23 -17.38
C ILE A 494 -5.67 7.51 -16.17
N ASP A 495 -4.55 8.03 -15.70
CA ASP A 495 -3.81 7.49 -14.55
C ASP A 495 -3.72 8.56 -13.44
N PRO A 496 -3.68 8.17 -12.15
CA PRO A 496 -3.47 9.12 -11.05
C PRO A 496 -2.09 9.77 -11.14
N ALA A 497 -2.03 11.08 -11.01
CA ALA A 497 -0.76 11.82 -11.06
C ALA A 497 0.22 11.37 -9.95
N LYS A 498 -0.30 11.10 -8.75
CA LYS A 498 0.46 10.58 -7.61
C LYS A 498 1.15 9.26 -7.93
N VAL A 499 0.44 8.32 -8.58
CA VAL A 499 0.95 7.00 -8.94
C VAL A 499 2.14 7.12 -9.89
N GLU A 500 1.99 7.90 -10.98
CA GLU A 500 3.06 8.12 -11.95
C GLU A 500 4.27 8.80 -11.32
N ARG A 501 4.06 9.81 -10.50
CA ARG A 501 5.12 10.54 -9.81
C ARG A 501 5.89 9.65 -8.84
N VAL A 502 5.21 8.96 -7.95
CA VAL A 502 5.81 8.10 -6.91
C VAL A 502 6.57 6.93 -7.55
N ALA A 503 6.01 6.33 -8.61
CA ALA A 503 6.68 5.26 -9.33
C ALA A 503 8.05 5.70 -9.89
N LEU A 504 8.12 6.90 -10.49
CA LEU A 504 9.37 7.43 -11.04
C LEU A 504 10.36 7.81 -9.92
N GLU A 505 9.91 8.49 -8.87
CA GLU A 505 10.75 8.91 -7.75
C GLU A 505 11.39 7.71 -7.04
N ASN A 506 10.61 6.68 -6.71
CA ASN A 506 11.10 5.48 -6.05
C ASN A 506 12.05 4.67 -6.96
N ALA A 507 11.70 4.55 -8.24
CA ALA A 507 12.56 3.88 -9.22
C ALA A 507 13.93 4.57 -9.36
N ALA A 508 13.95 5.88 -9.51
CA ALA A 508 15.18 6.65 -9.68
C ALA A 508 16.04 6.65 -8.41
N SER A 509 15.42 6.71 -7.23
CA SER A 509 16.12 6.66 -5.95
C SER A 509 16.96 5.39 -5.82
N ILE A 510 16.35 4.23 -6.03
CA ILE A 510 17.05 2.94 -5.91
C ILE A 510 18.01 2.72 -7.08
N ALA A 511 17.61 3.07 -8.32
CA ALA A 511 18.52 2.95 -9.48
C ALA A 511 19.75 3.84 -9.31
N GLY A 512 19.62 5.06 -8.77
CA GLY A 512 20.76 5.94 -8.47
C GLY A 512 21.72 5.33 -7.44
N MET A 513 21.21 4.72 -6.37
CA MET A 513 22.04 3.99 -5.40
C MET A 513 22.71 2.76 -6.03
N PHE A 514 21.99 2.03 -6.86
CA PHE A 514 22.54 0.90 -7.60
C PHE A 514 23.73 1.30 -8.48
N LEU A 515 23.61 2.37 -9.26
CA LEU A 515 24.66 2.83 -10.17
C LEU A 515 25.93 3.31 -9.43
N THR A 516 25.78 3.80 -8.21
CA THR A 516 26.90 4.24 -7.35
C THR A 516 27.51 3.11 -6.52
N THR A 517 26.99 1.88 -6.62
CA THR A 517 27.49 0.71 -5.89
C THR A 517 28.74 0.15 -6.55
N GLU A 518 29.79 -0.08 -5.74
CA GLU A 518 31.09 -0.63 -6.17
C GLU A 518 31.40 -1.98 -5.54
N CYS A 519 30.78 -2.28 -4.40
CA CYS A 519 31.06 -3.48 -3.62
C CYS A 519 29.77 -4.10 -3.11
N LEU A 520 29.69 -5.42 -3.14
CA LEU A 520 28.56 -6.21 -2.64
C LEU A 520 29.06 -7.23 -1.63
N ILE A 521 28.44 -7.27 -0.45
CA ILE A 521 28.83 -8.10 0.69
C ILE A 521 27.66 -9.02 1.06
N CYS A 522 27.82 -10.32 0.87
CA CYS A 522 26.80 -11.32 1.21
C CYS A 522 27.33 -12.35 2.22
N ASP A 523 26.44 -13.02 2.91
CA ASP A 523 26.79 -14.16 3.76
C ASP A 523 27.24 -15.35 2.90
N LYS A 524 28.38 -15.99 3.25
CA LYS A 524 28.74 -17.26 2.63
C LYS A 524 27.66 -18.31 2.88
N PRO A 525 27.31 -19.12 1.87
CA PRO A 525 26.48 -20.30 2.10
C PRO A 525 27.10 -21.16 3.20
N GLU A 526 26.30 -21.60 4.14
CA GLU A 526 26.76 -22.65 5.05
C GLU A 526 26.87 -23.96 4.26
N ASP A 527 28.07 -24.57 4.23
CA ASP A 527 28.21 -25.93 3.75
C ASP A 527 27.29 -26.81 4.62
N LYS A 528 26.20 -27.28 4.04
CA LYS A 528 25.38 -28.32 4.65
C LYS A 528 26.24 -29.56 4.71
N THR A 529 27.03 -29.74 5.78
CA THR A 529 27.62 -31.01 6.10
C THR A 529 26.50 -32.03 6.14
N PRO A 530 26.55 -33.10 5.32
CA PRO A 530 25.51 -34.13 5.38
C PRO A 530 25.51 -34.68 6.80
N ALA A 531 24.36 -34.72 7.44
CA ALA A 531 24.17 -35.34 8.74
C ALA A 531 24.72 -36.77 8.62
N MET A 532 25.81 -37.08 9.34
CA MET A 532 26.29 -38.45 9.43
C MET A 532 25.14 -39.32 9.94
N PRO A 533 24.82 -40.45 9.29
CA PRO A 533 23.85 -41.35 9.84
C PRO A 533 24.39 -41.85 11.19
N MET A 534 23.63 -41.59 12.27
CA MET A 534 23.90 -42.19 13.57
C MET A 534 23.99 -43.69 13.36
N GLY A 535 25.21 -44.20 13.50
CA GLY A 535 25.49 -45.63 13.48
C GLY A 535 24.63 -46.31 14.55
N GLN A 536 23.82 -47.25 14.12
CA GLN A 536 23.08 -48.19 14.92
C GLN A 536 24.13 -49.00 15.75
N GLY A 537 24.35 -48.56 17.00
CA GLY A 537 25.18 -49.30 17.96
C GLY A 537 24.53 -50.65 18.21
N GLY A 538 25.16 -51.68 17.68
CA GLY A 538 24.78 -53.07 17.90
C GLY A 538 24.82 -53.40 19.39
N MET A 539 23.70 -53.83 19.94
CA MET A 539 23.60 -54.56 21.20
C MET A 539 24.15 -55.97 20.96
N GLY A 540 25.46 -56.13 21.23
CA GLY A 540 26.07 -57.46 21.40
C GLY A 540 25.66 -58.01 22.75
N GLY A 541 24.99 -59.15 22.75
CA GLY A 541 24.61 -59.87 23.95
C GLY A 541 25.83 -60.48 24.71
N MET A 542 25.61 -60.67 26.00
CA MET A 542 26.22 -61.75 26.74
C MET A 542 25.34 -62.15 27.91
N MET A 543 24.92 -63.38 27.88
CA MET A 543 24.58 -64.35 28.96
C MET A 543 23.77 -63.79 30.14
#